data_32f73748713dbd1cb27cc3e94f7f59f8
#
_entry.id   32f73748713dbd1cb27cc3e94f7f59f8
#
_cell.length_a   1.000
_cell.length_b   1.000
_cell.length_c   1.000
_cell.angle_alpha   90.00
_cell.angle_beta   90.00
_cell.angle_gamma   90.00
#
_symmetry.space_group_name_H-M   'P 1'
#
loop_
_entity.id
_entity.type
_entity.pdbx_description
1 polymer ?
#
loop_
_entity_poly.entity_id
_entity_poly.type
_entity_poly.pdbx_seq_one_letter_code
_entity_poly.pdbx_strand_id
1 'polypeptide(L)'
;MSSPSSSTRVGRRHRNRKAAAVAVMLTAALAATACSSDSSSSSTSSSNSAAPGGALVPLDPAAMDKVVDEMATEFREIGMMVLVRTPEGDYTKSWGTLGIGSTEAPTPDTKVRIGSNTKTWTGTAIMQMVQEGKISVDDPVSKYRPDVPNGQNITIGQLLDMRSGLYNYTATLELNTALDTEPEKVWTPEQLLALAFANPPLAPPGAEYNYSNTNTVLLGLIAEQLDGKPLGQIFQDRFFTELGMTGTSFPASTDTSIPATYVNGYSYSGNVETLGEGKESLSPEKLAAIESGTVTPRTTTNDNPSWTWAAGQGISTANDLATWVKAIGKGDLLDEKTQKLRMDSVQPSDPEDPSGSSYGYGIAKMGPMYGHIGEMPGYNSFMGYDPVNDVTIVVWGNLAPTAEGFPPAAMVAKSLVPLIYAGPATDTGEDIDDAAEDTSGG
;
A
#
# COMPACT_ATOMS: atom_id res chain seq x y z
N MET A 1 45.20 -13.94 -56.07
CA MET A 1 46.16 -12.89 -55.69
C MET A 1 45.45 -12.06 -54.62
N SER A 2 45.57 -12.47 -53.43
CA SER A 2 46.44 -11.96 -52.35
C SER A 2 45.89 -10.72 -51.65
N SER A 3 45.39 -10.98 -50.49
CA SER A 3 45.11 -10.21 -49.28
C SER A 3 46.10 -9.04 -48.96
N PRO A 4 45.96 -8.26 -47.87
CA PRO A 4 45.20 -8.52 -46.62
C PRO A 4 44.49 -7.30 -46.01
N SER A 5 43.69 -7.61 -45.02
CA SER A 5 42.99 -6.75 -44.04
C SER A 5 43.92 -6.12 -43.00
N SER A 6 43.61 -4.93 -42.56
CA SER A 6 44.13 -4.41 -41.29
C SER A 6 42.97 -4.04 -40.33
N SER A 7 42.89 -4.75 -39.22
CA SER A 7 42.01 -4.48 -38.10
C SER A 7 42.60 -3.41 -37.19
N THR A 8 41.84 -2.36 -36.93
CA THR A 8 42.19 -1.39 -35.87
C THR A 8 41.29 -1.60 -34.66
N ARG A 9 41.86 -2.15 -33.59
CA ARG A 9 41.26 -2.21 -32.26
C ARG A 9 41.25 -0.80 -31.62
N VAL A 10 40.07 -0.26 -31.34
CA VAL A 10 39.93 0.92 -30.50
C VAL A 10 39.63 0.44 -29.07
N GLY A 11 40.62 0.67 -28.20
CA GLY A 11 40.52 0.37 -26.77
C GLY A 11 39.62 1.40 -26.05
N ARG A 12 38.60 0.91 -25.39
CA ARG A 12 37.76 1.69 -24.48
C ARG A 12 38.48 1.83 -23.14
N ARG A 13 38.94 3.06 -22.83
CA ARG A 13 39.46 3.42 -21.49
C ARG A 13 38.30 3.72 -20.55
N HIS A 14 38.13 2.90 -19.52
CA HIS A 14 37.32 3.24 -18.35
C HIS A 14 37.96 4.41 -17.59
N ARG A 15 37.22 5.49 -17.41
CA ARG A 15 37.59 6.58 -16.51
C ARG A 15 36.76 6.44 -15.23
N ASN A 16 37.38 5.84 -14.21
CA ASN A 16 36.89 5.92 -12.84
C ASN A 16 36.93 7.37 -12.35
N ARG A 17 35.77 7.92 -12.01
CA ARG A 17 35.67 9.15 -11.22
C ARG A 17 35.33 8.75 -9.79
N LYS A 18 36.32 8.82 -8.89
CA LYS A 18 36.13 8.75 -7.44
C LYS A 18 35.55 10.09 -6.99
N ALA A 19 34.37 10.10 -6.40
CA ALA A 19 33.85 11.21 -5.62
C ALA A 19 34.49 11.14 -4.23
N ALA A 20 35.04 12.25 -3.77
CA ALA A 20 35.67 12.37 -2.45
C ALA A 20 34.60 12.84 -1.46
N ALA A 21 34.33 12.01 -0.45
CA ALA A 21 33.55 12.41 0.71
C ALA A 21 34.44 13.22 1.67
N VAL A 22 33.97 14.38 2.09
CA VAL A 22 34.59 15.22 3.12
C VAL A 22 33.94 14.86 4.46
N ALA A 23 34.68 14.14 5.29
CA ALA A 23 34.31 13.90 6.69
C ALA A 23 34.75 15.08 7.56
N VAL A 24 33.83 15.72 8.26
CA VAL A 24 34.11 16.68 9.33
C VAL A 24 34.01 15.95 10.67
N MET A 25 35.14 15.69 11.29
CA MET A 25 35.22 15.22 12.68
C MET A 25 35.09 16.41 13.64
N LEU A 26 34.15 16.34 14.57
CA LEU A 26 34.15 17.16 15.80
C LEU A 26 34.40 16.25 16.98
N THR A 27 35.60 16.41 17.57
CA THR A 27 36.00 15.79 18.87
C THR A 27 35.53 16.69 20.02
N ALA A 28 34.80 16.13 20.97
CA ALA A 28 34.60 16.75 22.29
C ALA A 28 35.02 15.75 23.39
N ALA A 29 35.84 16.25 24.29
CA ALA A 29 36.56 15.50 25.30
C ALA A 29 35.68 15.19 26.53
N LEU A 30 35.91 13.98 27.08
CA LEU A 30 35.42 13.54 28.39
C LEU A 30 36.22 14.20 29.53
N ALA A 31 35.50 14.60 30.58
CA ALA A 31 36.10 14.69 31.92
C ALA A 31 35.25 13.86 32.89
N ALA A 32 35.85 12.82 33.42
CA ALA A 32 35.30 12.00 34.48
C ALA A 32 35.66 12.57 35.84
N THR A 33 34.70 12.62 36.76
CA THR A 33 34.96 12.71 38.20
C THR A 33 34.01 11.76 38.93
N ALA A 34 34.61 10.78 39.60
CA ALA A 34 33.92 9.87 40.50
C ALA A 34 33.86 10.46 41.92
N CYS A 35 32.74 10.30 42.60
CA CYS A 35 32.68 10.18 44.04
C CYS A 35 31.47 9.34 44.44
N SER A 36 31.76 8.32 45.22
CA SER A 36 30.87 7.37 45.85
C SER A 36 30.18 7.97 47.10
N SER A 37 28.92 7.58 47.34
CA SER A 37 28.44 7.27 48.70
C SER A 37 27.08 6.57 48.63
N ASP A 38 26.96 5.49 49.37
CA ASP A 38 25.80 4.64 49.62
C ASP A 38 24.60 5.36 50.19
N SER A 39 23.39 5.03 49.72
CA SER A 39 22.24 4.82 50.59
C SER A 39 21.13 4.07 49.79
N SER A 40 20.80 2.91 50.34
CA SER A 40 19.72 2.02 49.91
C SER A 40 18.34 2.66 50.08
N SER A 41 17.60 2.77 48.98
CA SER A 41 16.14 2.82 49.01
C SER A 41 15.61 2.08 47.79
N SER A 42 14.95 0.95 48.06
CA SER A 42 14.24 0.16 47.08
C SER A 42 13.04 0.95 46.52
N SER A 43 13.24 1.57 45.37
CA SER A 43 12.15 2.02 44.53
C SER A 43 12.03 1.02 43.35
N THR A 44 10.96 0.27 43.33
CA THR A 44 10.50 -0.48 42.17
C THR A 44 10.30 0.51 41.03
N SER A 45 11.32 0.69 40.20
CA SER A 45 11.20 1.33 38.91
C SER A 45 10.44 0.37 37.99
N SER A 46 9.12 0.59 37.86
CA SER A 46 8.41 0.12 36.68
C SER A 46 9.12 0.73 35.47
N SER A 47 9.84 -0.09 34.73
CA SER A 47 10.34 0.27 33.41
C SER A 47 9.10 0.50 32.52
N ASN A 48 8.67 1.74 32.39
CA ASN A 48 7.82 2.16 31.29
C ASN A 48 8.67 2.02 30.02
N SER A 49 8.61 0.85 29.38
CA SER A 49 8.97 0.75 27.99
C SER A 49 7.97 1.64 27.24
N ALA A 50 8.43 2.73 26.64
CA ALA A 50 7.59 3.55 25.79
C ALA A 50 6.94 2.64 24.74
N ALA A 51 5.62 2.75 24.58
CA ALA A 51 4.90 1.99 23.56
C ALA A 51 5.44 2.35 22.18
N PRO A 52 5.51 1.38 21.26
CA PRO A 52 5.80 1.70 19.86
C PRO A 52 4.83 2.76 19.36
N GLY A 53 5.33 3.89 18.86
CA GLY A 53 4.50 5.04 18.46
C GLY A 53 4.53 6.23 19.43
N GLY A 54 5.01 6.05 20.68
CA GLY A 54 5.03 7.12 21.70
C GLY A 54 3.70 7.29 22.43
N ALA A 55 3.65 8.26 23.35
CA ALA A 55 2.41 8.66 24.04
C ALA A 55 1.56 9.56 23.13
N LEU A 56 0.24 9.45 23.24
CA LEU A 56 -0.66 10.34 22.48
C LEU A 56 -0.60 11.77 23.02
N VAL A 57 -0.80 12.73 22.12
CA VAL A 57 -1.02 14.13 22.44
C VAL A 57 -2.44 14.54 22.08
N PRO A 58 -3.03 15.53 22.76
CA PRO A 58 -4.31 16.11 22.34
C PRO A 58 -4.21 16.59 20.88
N LEU A 59 -5.19 16.24 20.07
CA LEU A 59 -5.21 16.65 18.68
C LEU A 59 -5.30 18.19 18.57
N ASP A 60 -4.49 18.77 17.69
CA ASP A 60 -4.59 20.16 17.27
C ASP A 60 -5.20 20.24 15.86
N PRO A 61 -6.52 20.44 15.72
CA PRO A 61 -7.17 20.50 14.42
C PRO A 61 -6.60 21.58 13.50
N ALA A 62 -6.11 22.70 14.05
CA ALA A 62 -5.56 23.78 13.22
C ALA A 62 -4.20 23.39 12.62
N ALA A 63 -3.35 22.72 13.38
CA ALA A 63 -2.08 22.17 12.88
C ALA A 63 -2.33 21.07 11.85
N MET A 64 -3.28 20.18 12.09
CA MET A 64 -3.66 19.11 11.16
C MET A 64 -4.27 19.68 9.86
N ASP A 65 -5.18 20.66 9.96
CA ASP A 65 -5.74 21.37 8.80
C ASP A 65 -4.65 21.94 7.91
N LYS A 66 -3.65 22.58 8.53
CA LYS A 66 -2.53 23.17 7.79
C LYS A 66 -1.77 22.11 6.98
N VAL A 67 -1.43 20.97 7.58
CA VAL A 67 -0.74 19.87 6.89
C VAL A 67 -1.58 19.35 5.73
N VAL A 68 -2.86 19.08 5.95
CA VAL A 68 -3.75 18.57 4.89
C VAL A 68 -3.89 19.58 3.74
N ASP A 69 -4.13 20.86 4.06
CA ASP A 69 -4.32 21.91 3.08
C ASP A 69 -3.06 22.15 2.22
N GLU A 70 -1.87 22.13 2.86
CA GLU A 70 -0.59 22.28 2.17
C GLU A 70 -0.33 21.10 1.24
N MET A 71 -0.48 19.86 1.71
CA MET A 71 -0.21 18.67 0.91
C MET A 71 -1.24 18.46 -0.20
N ALA A 72 -2.54 18.64 0.08
CA ALA A 72 -3.56 18.54 -0.96
C ALA A 72 -3.35 19.59 -2.08
N THR A 73 -2.83 20.78 -1.73
CA THR A 73 -2.45 21.81 -2.71
C THR A 73 -1.20 21.38 -3.50
N GLU A 74 -0.16 20.90 -2.82
CA GLU A 74 1.09 20.43 -3.44
C GLU A 74 0.85 19.33 -4.44
N PHE A 75 0.07 18.30 -4.05
CA PHE A 75 -0.29 17.18 -4.91
C PHE A 75 -1.43 17.47 -5.90
N ARG A 76 -1.97 18.69 -5.91
CA ARG A 76 -3.06 19.12 -6.81
C ARG A 76 -4.31 18.26 -6.69
N GLU A 77 -4.59 17.72 -5.50
CA GLU A 77 -5.78 16.92 -5.26
C GLU A 77 -7.05 17.71 -5.63
N ILE A 78 -8.05 17.02 -6.15
CA ILE A 78 -9.35 17.62 -6.51
C ILE A 78 -10.34 17.41 -5.38
N GLY A 79 -10.29 16.25 -4.74
CA GLY A 79 -11.04 15.91 -3.55
C GLY A 79 -10.26 14.94 -2.66
N MET A 80 -10.23 15.21 -1.37
CA MET A 80 -9.57 14.39 -0.37
C MET A 80 -10.42 14.31 0.91
N MET A 81 -10.32 13.17 1.59
CA MET A 81 -10.91 12.94 2.90
C MET A 81 -9.84 12.42 3.84
N VAL A 82 -9.75 13.04 5.00
CA VAL A 82 -8.91 12.60 6.12
C VAL A 82 -9.80 12.30 7.32
N LEU A 83 -9.58 11.16 7.94
CA LEU A 83 -10.24 10.75 9.17
C LEU A 83 -9.20 10.19 10.13
N VAL A 84 -9.11 10.76 11.34
CA VAL A 84 -8.29 10.29 12.45
C VAL A 84 -9.19 10.03 13.63
N ARG A 85 -9.05 8.87 14.27
CA ARG A 85 -9.74 8.51 15.53
C ARG A 85 -8.73 8.10 16.56
N THR A 86 -8.80 8.69 17.73
CA THR A 86 -7.92 8.40 18.86
C THR A 86 -8.74 8.40 20.17
N PRO A 87 -8.23 7.82 21.26
CA PRO A 87 -8.82 8.00 22.59
C PRO A 87 -8.90 9.46 23.06
N GLU A 88 -8.05 10.34 22.52
CA GLU A 88 -8.02 11.78 22.84
C GLU A 88 -9.03 12.61 22.02
N GLY A 89 -9.67 12.02 21.02
CA GLY A 89 -10.66 12.66 20.16
C GLY A 89 -10.55 12.26 18.69
N ASP A 90 -11.48 12.76 17.91
CA ASP A 90 -11.56 12.52 16.47
C ASP A 90 -11.22 13.80 15.69
N TYR A 91 -10.57 13.62 14.54
CA TYR A 91 -10.36 14.66 13.55
C TYR A 91 -10.90 14.20 12.20
N THR A 92 -11.57 15.10 11.50
CA THR A 92 -12.06 14.84 10.14
C THR A 92 -11.88 16.09 9.30
N LYS A 93 -11.26 15.94 8.14
CA LYS A 93 -11.07 17.03 7.17
C LYS A 93 -11.55 16.60 5.80
N SER A 94 -12.38 17.42 5.21
CA SER A 94 -12.75 17.38 3.80
C SER A 94 -11.99 18.46 3.04
N TRP A 95 -11.35 18.10 1.94
CA TRP A 95 -10.69 19.02 1.02
C TRP A 95 -11.34 18.94 -0.36
N GLY A 96 -11.46 20.08 -1.03
CA GLY A 96 -11.92 20.15 -2.42
C GLY A 96 -13.36 19.66 -2.62
N THR A 97 -13.60 18.97 -3.73
CA THR A 97 -14.95 18.57 -4.15
C THR A 97 -15.00 17.14 -4.68
N LEU A 98 -16.22 16.62 -4.92
CA LEU A 98 -16.43 15.28 -5.49
C LEU A 98 -15.90 15.12 -6.93
N GLY A 99 -15.49 16.20 -7.57
CA GLY A 99 -14.90 16.18 -8.90
C GLY A 99 -14.89 17.54 -9.57
N ILE A 100 -14.20 17.64 -10.69
CA ILE A 100 -14.10 18.87 -11.47
C ILE A 100 -15.50 19.35 -11.88
N GLY A 101 -15.80 20.59 -11.54
CA GLY A 101 -17.11 21.20 -11.79
C GLY A 101 -18.18 20.90 -10.74
N SER A 102 -17.90 20.07 -9.75
CA SER A 102 -18.77 19.87 -8.58
C SER A 102 -18.56 20.99 -7.56
N THR A 103 -19.61 21.29 -6.80
CA THR A 103 -19.56 22.16 -5.61
C THR A 103 -19.74 21.38 -4.31
N GLU A 104 -19.98 20.07 -4.41
CA GLU A 104 -20.17 19.20 -3.26
C GLU A 104 -18.81 18.75 -2.70
N ALA A 105 -18.63 18.91 -1.39
CA ALA A 105 -17.45 18.45 -0.69
C ALA A 105 -17.57 16.94 -0.36
N PRO A 106 -16.43 16.21 -0.28
CA PRO A 106 -16.43 14.86 0.26
C PRO A 106 -16.93 14.78 1.70
N THR A 107 -17.46 13.62 2.07
CA THR A 107 -17.85 13.29 3.44
C THR A 107 -17.21 11.96 3.84
N PRO A 108 -17.15 11.59 5.13
CA PRO A 108 -16.66 10.29 5.53
C PRO A 108 -17.42 9.09 4.95
N ASP A 109 -18.62 9.31 4.42
CA ASP A 109 -19.46 8.29 3.77
C ASP A 109 -19.43 8.38 2.23
N THR A 110 -18.63 9.28 1.68
CA THR A 110 -18.38 9.33 0.22
C THR A 110 -17.61 8.10 -0.22
N LYS A 111 -18.12 7.44 -1.26
CA LYS A 111 -17.52 6.22 -1.79
C LYS A 111 -16.34 6.52 -2.70
N VAL A 112 -15.32 5.69 -2.57
CA VAL A 112 -14.06 5.76 -3.33
C VAL A 112 -13.63 4.36 -3.74
N ARG A 113 -12.93 4.22 -4.86
CA ARG A 113 -12.17 2.99 -5.15
C ARG A 113 -10.94 2.95 -4.27
N ILE A 114 -10.72 1.82 -3.58
CA ILE A 114 -9.73 1.72 -2.50
C ILE A 114 -8.44 1.04 -2.92
N GLY A 115 -8.32 0.62 -4.19
CA GLY A 115 -7.11 -0.02 -4.69
C GLY A 115 -6.67 -1.18 -3.81
N SER A 116 -5.38 -1.28 -3.57
CA SER A 116 -4.74 -2.39 -2.86
C SER A 116 -5.16 -2.58 -1.40
N ASN A 117 -5.91 -1.65 -0.79
CA ASN A 117 -6.56 -1.93 0.50
C ASN A 117 -7.44 -3.19 0.43
N THR A 118 -7.95 -3.54 -0.76
CA THR A 118 -8.69 -4.78 -1.05
C THR A 118 -7.90 -6.05 -0.69
N LYS A 119 -6.57 -6.02 -0.77
CA LYS A 119 -5.72 -7.18 -0.44
C LYS A 119 -5.93 -7.66 1.00
N THR A 120 -6.23 -6.73 1.90
CA THR A 120 -6.51 -7.09 3.29
C THR A 120 -7.82 -7.90 3.43
N TRP A 121 -8.80 -7.68 2.54
CA TRP A 121 -10.03 -8.49 2.50
C TRP A 121 -9.71 -9.92 2.04
N THR A 122 -8.99 -10.04 0.92
CA THR A 122 -8.58 -11.35 0.39
C THR A 122 -7.71 -12.11 1.39
N GLY A 123 -6.71 -11.44 1.98
CA GLY A 123 -5.86 -12.05 3.00
C GLY A 123 -6.64 -12.49 4.24
N THR A 124 -7.59 -11.68 4.72
CA THR A 124 -8.42 -12.04 5.88
C THR A 124 -9.34 -13.22 5.58
N ALA A 125 -9.94 -13.29 4.38
CA ALA A 125 -10.73 -14.45 3.97
C ALA A 125 -9.90 -15.74 3.99
N ILE A 126 -8.69 -15.72 3.45
CA ILE A 126 -7.77 -16.87 3.52
C ILE A 126 -7.41 -17.21 4.97
N MET A 127 -7.11 -16.23 5.82
CA MET A 127 -6.80 -16.48 7.24
C MET A 127 -7.99 -17.08 8.01
N GLN A 128 -9.23 -16.68 7.70
CA GLN A 128 -10.41 -17.35 8.24
C GLN A 128 -10.53 -18.80 7.76
N MET A 129 -10.19 -19.07 6.49
CA MET A 129 -10.16 -20.44 5.96
C MET A 129 -9.04 -21.29 6.61
N VAL A 130 -7.92 -20.67 6.99
CA VAL A 130 -6.87 -21.31 7.81
C VAL A 130 -7.41 -21.69 9.18
N GLN A 131 -8.12 -20.79 9.85
CA GLN A 131 -8.78 -21.04 11.13
C GLN A 131 -9.81 -22.16 11.05
N GLU A 132 -10.54 -22.23 9.94
CA GLU A 132 -11.52 -23.28 9.64
C GLU A 132 -10.87 -24.63 9.29
N GLY A 133 -9.56 -24.70 9.14
CA GLY A 133 -8.82 -25.91 8.73
C GLY A 133 -9.02 -26.32 7.27
N LYS A 134 -9.55 -25.42 6.42
CA LYS A 134 -9.76 -25.67 5.00
C LYS A 134 -8.47 -25.58 4.18
N ILE A 135 -7.50 -24.80 4.66
CA ILE A 135 -6.22 -24.53 4.03
C ILE A 135 -5.16 -24.29 5.10
N SER A 136 -3.88 -24.55 4.79
CA SER A 136 -2.73 -24.20 5.64
C SER A 136 -1.86 -23.18 4.96
N VAL A 137 -1.23 -22.29 5.73
CA VAL A 137 -0.20 -21.39 5.20
C VAL A 137 1.01 -22.13 4.63
N ASP A 138 1.27 -23.35 5.11
CA ASP A 138 2.35 -24.24 4.65
C ASP A 138 1.95 -25.10 3.44
N ASP A 139 0.68 -25.09 3.03
CA ASP A 139 0.26 -25.85 1.85
C ASP A 139 0.94 -25.31 0.59
N PRO A 140 1.43 -26.21 -0.29
CA PRO A 140 1.93 -25.78 -1.60
C PRO A 140 0.77 -25.28 -2.46
N VAL A 141 1.01 -24.19 -3.19
CA VAL A 141 0.01 -23.58 -4.11
C VAL A 141 -0.51 -24.59 -5.13
N SER A 142 0.36 -25.51 -5.60
CA SER A 142 -0.01 -26.55 -6.57
C SER A 142 -1.10 -27.53 -6.07
N LYS A 143 -1.35 -27.57 -4.77
CA LYS A 143 -2.48 -28.36 -4.19
C LYS A 143 -3.83 -27.81 -4.64
N TYR A 144 -3.93 -26.51 -4.87
CA TYR A 144 -5.15 -25.80 -5.25
C TYR A 144 -5.11 -25.34 -6.71
N ARG A 145 -3.93 -24.90 -7.17
CA ARG A 145 -3.68 -24.39 -8.51
C ARG A 145 -2.45 -25.09 -9.12
N PRO A 146 -2.66 -26.27 -9.71
CA PRO A 146 -1.58 -27.07 -10.32
C PRO A 146 -0.97 -26.43 -11.57
N ASP A 147 -1.62 -25.41 -12.12
CA ASP A 147 -1.21 -24.64 -13.29
C ASP A 147 -0.17 -23.53 -12.95
N VAL A 148 0.06 -23.23 -11.67
CA VAL A 148 1.02 -22.21 -11.27
C VAL A 148 2.47 -22.67 -11.49
N PRO A 149 3.29 -21.91 -12.23
CA PRO A 149 4.71 -22.22 -12.41
C PRO A 149 5.41 -22.35 -11.05
N ASN A 150 6.14 -23.46 -10.86
CA ASN A 150 6.82 -23.77 -9.61
C ASN A 150 5.91 -23.85 -8.35
N GLY A 151 4.60 -23.97 -8.53
CA GLY A 151 3.60 -23.94 -7.46
C GLY A 151 3.77 -25.00 -6.38
N GLN A 152 4.53 -26.09 -6.64
CA GLN A 152 4.89 -27.11 -5.65
C GLN A 152 5.91 -26.61 -4.61
N ASN A 153 6.65 -25.55 -4.91
CA ASN A 153 7.67 -24.96 -4.04
C ASN A 153 7.24 -23.61 -3.46
N ILE A 154 6.07 -23.09 -3.86
CA ILE A 154 5.49 -21.86 -3.35
C ILE A 154 4.40 -22.24 -2.35
N THR A 155 4.43 -21.64 -1.15
CA THR A 155 3.39 -21.87 -0.14
C THR A 155 2.29 -20.80 -0.18
N ILE A 156 1.15 -21.08 0.42
CA ILE A 156 0.07 -20.11 0.62
C ILE A 156 0.56 -18.92 1.45
N GLY A 157 1.38 -19.17 2.48
CA GLY A 157 2.02 -18.12 3.28
C GLY A 157 2.86 -17.17 2.42
N GLN A 158 3.64 -17.71 1.48
CA GLN A 158 4.46 -16.90 0.57
C GLN A 158 3.66 -16.10 -0.46
N LEU A 159 2.42 -16.51 -0.77
CA LEU A 159 1.50 -15.65 -1.51
C LEU A 159 0.99 -14.51 -0.61
N LEU A 160 0.63 -14.82 0.64
CA LEU A 160 0.05 -13.87 1.60
C LEU A 160 1.05 -12.78 2.01
N ASP A 161 2.35 -13.09 2.15
CA ASP A 161 3.41 -12.18 2.59
C ASP A 161 4.27 -11.61 1.47
N MET A 162 3.82 -11.77 0.20
CA MET A 162 4.49 -11.23 -0.98
C MET A 162 5.92 -11.78 -1.21
N ARG A 163 6.17 -13.06 -0.84
CA ARG A 163 7.48 -13.72 -1.03
C ARG A 163 7.43 -14.95 -1.93
N SER A 164 6.44 -15.00 -2.83
CA SER A 164 6.32 -16.11 -3.79
C SER A 164 7.38 -16.09 -4.89
N GLY A 165 7.91 -14.90 -5.21
CA GLY A 165 8.77 -14.65 -6.37
C GLY A 165 8.02 -14.66 -7.71
N LEU A 166 6.69 -14.76 -7.74
CA LEU A 166 5.91 -14.72 -8.98
C LEU A 166 5.94 -13.31 -9.59
N TYR A 167 6.10 -13.26 -10.91
CA TYR A 167 6.07 -12.00 -11.65
C TYR A 167 4.75 -11.24 -11.43
N ASN A 168 4.84 -9.93 -11.25
CA ASN A 168 3.68 -9.06 -11.08
C ASN A 168 3.08 -8.72 -12.46
N TYR A 169 1.88 -9.21 -12.78
CA TYR A 169 1.25 -8.95 -14.08
C TYR A 169 1.05 -7.45 -14.36
N THR A 170 0.95 -6.61 -13.34
CA THR A 170 0.78 -5.16 -13.53
C THR A 170 2.03 -4.47 -14.07
N ALA A 171 3.19 -5.12 -14.01
CA ALA A 171 4.41 -4.65 -14.63
C ALA A 171 4.52 -4.97 -16.14
N THR A 172 3.54 -5.65 -16.73
CA THR A 172 3.58 -5.99 -18.16
C THR A 172 3.17 -4.81 -19.04
N LEU A 173 3.95 -4.57 -20.09
CA LEU A 173 3.60 -3.56 -21.10
C LEU A 173 2.26 -3.86 -21.78
N GLU A 174 1.89 -5.14 -21.93
CA GLU A 174 0.63 -5.55 -22.55
C GLU A 174 -0.56 -5.05 -21.74
N LEU A 175 -0.59 -5.25 -20.41
CA LEU A 175 -1.65 -4.75 -19.56
C LEU A 175 -1.73 -3.23 -19.61
N ASN A 176 -0.60 -2.54 -19.38
CA ASN A 176 -0.57 -1.08 -19.30
C ASN A 176 -0.98 -0.41 -20.62
N THR A 177 -0.58 -1.00 -21.77
CA THR A 177 -1.06 -0.56 -23.07
C THR A 177 -2.57 -0.73 -23.21
N ALA A 178 -3.12 -1.86 -22.75
CA ALA A 178 -4.56 -2.08 -22.80
C ALA A 178 -5.34 -1.13 -21.87
N LEU A 179 -4.80 -0.82 -20.69
CA LEU A 179 -5.41 0.15 -19.79
C LEU A 179 -5.45 1.56 -20.40
N ASP A 180 -4.47 1.92 -21.21
CA ASP A 180 -4.44 3.21 -21.89
C ASP A 180 -5.31 3.26 -23.15
N THR A 181 -5.44 2.14 -23.88
CA THR A 181 -6.13 2.11 -25.20
C THR A 181 -7.52 1.52 -25.15
N GLU A 182 -7.82 0.68 -24.15
CA GLU A 182 -9.07 -0.05 -23.97
C GLU A 182 -9.51 0.03 -22.48
N PRO A 183 -9.69 1.23 -21.88
CA PRO A 183 -9.88 1.38 -20.42
C PRO A 183 -11.15 0.69 -19.89
N GLU A 184 -12.13 0.39 -20.75
CA GLU A 184 -13.34 -0.32 -20.40
C GLU A 184 -13.22 -1.85 -20.48
N LYS A 185 -12.05 -2.38 -20.92
CA LYS A 185 -11.83 -3.81 -21.10
C LYS A 185 -12.01 -4.58 -19.81
N VAL A 186 -12.84 -5.63 -19.89
CA VAL A 186 -13.01 -6.58 -18.77
C VAL A 186 -11.90 -7.61 -18.82
N TRP A 187 -11.21 -7.79 -17.69
CA TRP A 187 -10.19 -8.81 -17.49
C TRP A 187 -10.72 -9.93 -16.61
N THR A 188 -10.40 -11.17 -16.96
CA THR A 188 -10.63 -12.31 -16.04
C THR A 188 -9.37 -12.59 -15.23
N PRO A 189 -9.50 -13.19 -14.02
CA PRO A 189 -8.35 -13.57 -13.23
C PRO A 189 -7.35 -14.46 -14.00
N GLU A 190 -7.85 -15.38 -14.82
CA GLU A 190 -7.03 -16.26 -15.64
C GLU A 190 -6.21 -15.50 -16.70
N GLN A 191 -6.78 -14.45 -17.29
CA GLN A 191 -6.04 -13.59 -18.23
C GLN A 191 -4.91 -12.85 -17.52
N LEU A 192 -5.16 -12.34 -16.30
CA LEU A 192 -4.14 -11.68 -15.48
C LEU A 192 -3.01 -12.64 -15.11
N LEU A 193 -3.35 -13.86 -14.69
CA LEU A 193 -2.37 -14.91 -14.40
C LEU A 193 -1.57 -15.31 -15.63
N ALA A 194 -2.20 -15.35 -16.80
CA ALA A 194 -1.49 -15.66 -18.05
C ALA A 194 -0.42 -14.61 -18.38
N LEU A 195 -0.69 -13.32 -18.11
CA LEU A 195 0.32 -12.26 -18.25
C LEU A 195 1.51 -12.49 -17.30
N ALA A 196 1.24 -12.83 -16.03
CA ALA A 196 2.29 -13.12 -15.06
C ALA A 196 3.12 -14.34 -15.48
N PHE A 197 2.47 -15.44 -15.84
CA PHE A 197 3.12 -16.73 -16.12
C PHE A 197 3.88 -16.76 -17.46
N ALA A 198 3.65 -15.77 -18.32
CA ALA A 198 4.45 -15.57 -19.53
C ALA A 198 5.85 -14.99 -19.23
N ASN A 199 6.09 -14.53 -18.02
CA ASN A 199 7.35 -13.94 -17.60
C ASN A 199 8.08 -14.85 -16.59
N PRO A 200 9.42 -14.79 -16.51
CA PRO A 200 10.16 -15.55 -15.52
C PRO A 200 9.85 -15.05 -14.11
N PRO A 201 9.96 -15.90 -13.08
CA PRO A 201 9.86 -15.45 -11.70
C PRO A 201 10.97 -14.45 -11.37
N LEU A 202 10.67 -13.51 -10.48
CA LEU A 202 11.61 -12.46 -10.05
C LEU A 202 12.67 -13.04 -9.10
N ALA A 203 12.26 -13.96 -8.20
CA ALA A 203 13.12 -14.56 -7.20
C ALA A 203 12.72 -16.02 -6.90
N PRO A 204 13.59 -16.81 -6.25
CA PRO A 204 13.18 -18.07 -5.64
C PRO A 204 12.13 -17.84 -4.54
N PRO A 205 11.15 -18.75 -4.37
CA PRO A 205 10.16 -18.63 -3.30
C PRO A 205 10.78 -18.47 -1.91
N GLY A 206 10.34 -17.47 -1.15
CA GLY A 206 10.82 -17.17 0.20
C GLY A 206 12.16 -16.42 0.27
N ALA A 207 12.81 -16.10 -0.85
CA ALA A 207 14.15 -15.49 -0.83
C ALA A 207 14.11 -14.01 -0.46
N GLU A 208 13.13 -13.28 -0.98
CA GLU A 208 12.99 -11.84 -0.78
C GLU A 208 11.53 -11.42 -0.90
N TYR A 209 11.23 -10.23 -0.43
CA TYR A 209 9.95 -9.57 -0.65
C TYR A 209 9.88 -9.04 -2.08
N ASN A 210 8.78 -9.36 -2.77
CA ASN A 210 8.45 -8.84 -4.09
C ASN A 210 6.95 -8.65 -4.15
N TYR A 211 6.51 -7.41 -4.06
CA TYR A 211 5.08 -7.09 -4.14
C TYR A 211 4.51 -7.53 -5.47
N SER A 212 3.50 -8.38 -5.44
CA SER A 212 2.91 -8.91 -6.67
C SER A 212 1.40 -9.09 -6.54
N ASN A 213 0.66 -8.39 -7.38
CA ASN A 213 -0.79 -8.53 -7.49
C ASN A 213 -1.19 -9.96 -7.90
N THR A 214 -0.32 -10.69 -8.60
CA THR A 214 -0.50 -12.09 -8.98
C THR A 214 -0.77 -12.98 -7.78
N ASN A 215 -0.08 -12.74 -6.66
CA ASN A 215 -0.28 -13.48 -5.42
C ASN A 215 -1.72 -13.39 -4.93
N THR A 216 -2.27 -12.18 -4.91
CA THR A 216 -3.61 -11.94 -4.39
C THR A 216 -4.69 -12.43 -5.34
N VAL A 217 -4.47 -12.37 -6.65
CA VAL A 217 -5.37 -12.97 -7.63
C VAL A 217 -5.43 -14.49 -7.42
N LEU A 218 -4.30 -15.17 -7.21
CA LEU A 218 -4.27 -16.60 -6.87
C LEU A 218 -5.03 -16.91 -5.58
N LEU A 219 -4.80 -16.12 -4.52
CA LEU A 219 -5.51 -16.28 -3.24
C LEU A 219 -7.03 -16.07 -3.41
N GLY A 220 -7.46 -15.10 -4.22
CA GLY A 220 -8.88 -14.89 -4.53
C GLY A 220 -9.52 -16.10 -5.21
N LEU A 221 -8.86 -16.68 -6.22
CA LEU A 221 -9.34 -17.90 -6.90
C LEU A 221 -9.38 -19.11 -5.96
N ILE A 222 -8.39 -19.24 -5.08
CA ILE A 222 -8.37 -20.30 -4.06
C ILE A 222 -9.52 -20.11 -3.06
N ALA A 223 -9.81 -18.86 -2.66
CA ALA A 223 -10.93 -18.57 -1.78
C ALA A 223 -12.27 -18.95 -2.43
N GLU A 224 -12.48 -18.59 -3.70
CA GLU A 224 -13.68 -19.01 -4.44
C GLU A 224 -13.81 -20.52 -4.55
N GLN A 225 -12.71 -21.22 -4.83
CA GLN A 225 -12.69 -22.68 -4.88
C GLN A 225 -13.08 -23.33 -3.54
N LEU A 226 -12.58 -22.79 -2.42
CA LEU A 226 -12.80 -23.36 -1.08
C LEU A 226 -14.20 -23.08 -0.53
N ASP A 227 -14.77 -21.92 -0.79
CA ASP A 227 -16.11 -21.53 -0.32
C ASP A 227 -17.22 -21.80 -1.35
N GLY A 228 -16.87 -22.07 -2.62
CA GLY A 228 -17.83 -22.31 -3.70
C GLY A 228 -18.71 -21.11 -4.03
N LYS A 229 -18.26 -19.90 -3.78
CA LYS A 229 -18.98 -18.64 -3.96
C LYS A 229 -18.10 -17.62 -4.69
N PRO A 230 -18.69 -16.65 -5.43
CA PRO A 230 -17.96 -15.51 -5.95
C PRO A 230 -17.29 -14.71 -4.82
N LEU A 231 -16.11 -14.13 -5.08
CA LEU A 231 -15.30 -13.44 -4.09
C LEU A 231 -16.04 -12.30 -3.37
N GLY A 232 -16.83 -11.52 -4.11
CA GLY A 232 -17.66 -10.47 -3.51
C GLY A 232 -18.69 -11.00 -2.50
N GLN A 233 -19.26 -12.18 -2.76
CA GLN A 233 -20.19 -12.83 -1.81
C GLN A 233 -19.44 -13.37 -0.59
N ILE A 234 -18.20 -13.88 -0.78
CA ILE A 234 -17.33 -14.30 0.32
C ILE A 234 -17.07 -13.13 1.26
N PHE A 235 -16.69 -11.96 0.74
CA PHE A 235 -16.44 -10.77 1.54
C PHE A 235 -17.69 -10.27 2.25
N GLN A 236 -18.83 -10.26 1.56
CA GLN A 236 -20.11 -9.86 2.15
C GLN A 236 -20.51 -10.76 3.32
N ASP A 237 -20.43 -12.08 3.14
CA ASP A 237 -20.87 -13.07 4.13
C ASP A 237 -19.91 -13.14 5.33
N ARG A 238 -18.59 -13.02 5.07
CA ARG A 238 -17.57 -13.23 6.08
C ARG A 238 -17.33 -12.03 6.97
N PHE A 239 -17.53 -10.78 6.45
CA PHE A 239 -17.19 -9.60 7.25
C PHE A 239 -17.98 -8.33 6.95
N PHE A 240 -18.39 -7.99 5.72
CA PHE A 240 -19.05 -6.70 5.50
C PHE A 240 -20.38 -6.58 6.26
N THR A 241 -21.16 -7.67 6.26
CA THR A 241 -22.44 -7.71 7.00
C THR A 241 -22.22 -7.66 8.52
N GLU A 242 -21.26 -8.43 9.03
CA GLU A 242 -20.96 -8.51 10.46
C GLU A 242 -20.47 -7.17 11.01
N LEU A 243 -19.58 -6.50 10.27
CA LEU A 243 -19.00 -5.21 10.65
C LEU A 243 -19.90 -4.00 10.33
N GLY A 244 -21.06 -4.23 9.69
CA GLY A 244 -21.99 -3.15 9.31
C GLY A 244 -21.42 -2.20 8.25
N MET A 245 -20.52 -2.66 7.38
CA MET A 245 -19.85 -1.88 6.34
C MET A 245 -20.78 -1.64 5.13
N THR A 246 -21.82 -0.84 5.34
CA THR A 246 -22.92 -0.64 4.36
C THR A 246 -22.54 0.23 3.17
N GLY A 247 -21.47 1.01 3.28
CA GLY A 247 -20.89 1.82 2.20
C GLY A 247 -19.88 1.06 1.34
N THR A 248 -19.58 -0.21 1.70
CA THR A 248 -18.54 -1.04 1.10
C THR A 248 -19.12 -2.08 0.15
N SER A 249 -18.44 -2.30 -0.97
CA SER A 249 -18.81 -3.32 -1.95
C SER A 249 -17.60 -3.84 -2.72
N PHE A 250 -17.76 -5.06 -3.24
CA PHE A 250 -16.85 -5.64 -4.22
C PHE A 250 -17.67 -5.94 -5.49
N PRO A 251 -17.63 -5.04 -6.50
CA PRO A 251 -18.49 -5.14 -7.68
C PRO A 251 -18.12 -6.37 -8.54
N ALA A 252 -19.03 -6.79 -9.41
CA ALA A 252 -18.71 -7.76 -10.46
C ALA A 252 -17.72 -7.15 -11.46
N SER A 253 -16.88 -7.97 -12.08
CA SER A 253 -15.86 -7.50 -13.05
C SER A 253 -16.45 -6.74 -14.28
N THR A 254 -17.73 -6.92 -14.56
CA THR A 254 -18.45 -6.22 -15.63
C THR A 254 -19.15 -4.94 -15.16
N ASP A 255 -19.12 -4.64 -13.85
CA ASP A 255 -19.77 -3.46 -13.28
C ASP A 255 -18.72 -2.41 -12.93
N THR A 256 -18.68 -1.33 -13.70
CA THR A 256 -17.80 -0.18 -13.49
C THR A 256 -18.42 0.90 -12.62
N SER A 257 -19.69 0.76 -12.23
CA SER A 257 -20.40 1.78 -11.46
C SER A 257 -19.86 1.89 -10.01
N ILE A 258 -19.91 3.11 -9.50
CA ILE A 258 -19.69 3.39 -8.08
C ILE A 258 -21.03 3.86 -7.52
N PRO A 259 -21.58 3.20 -6.48
CA PRO A 259 -22.85 3.62 -5.89
C PRO A 259 -22.79 5.06 -5.35
N ALA A 260 -23.82 5.86 -5.54
CA ALA A 260 -23.87 7.24 -5.05
C ALA A 260 -23.86 7.29 -3.49
N THR A 261 -23.31 8.29 -2.83
CA THR A 261 -22.49 9.39 -3.32
C THR A 261 -21.05 8.96 -3.45
N TYR A 262 -20.39 9.32 -4.54
CA TYR A 262 -18.99 8.92 -4.80
C TYR A 262 -18.17 10.10 -5.32
N VAL A 263 -16.83 9.94 -5.24
CA VAL A 263 -15.86 10.87 -5.81
C VAL A 263 -15.40 10.40 -7.19
N ASN A 264 -15.27 11.32 -8.16
CA ASN A 264 -14.70 11.00 -9.47
C ASN A 264 -13.17 10.88 -9.39
N GLY A 265 -12.62 9.90 -10.10
CA GLY A 265 -11.17 9.71 -10.18
C GLY A 265 -10.54 10.43 -11.37
N TYR A 266 -9.29 10.89 -11.19
CA TYR A 266 -8.56 11.66 -12.19
C TYR A 266 -7.09 11.24 -12.27
N SER A 267 -6.52 11.32 -13.48
CA SER A 267 -5.11 11.06 -13.72
C SER A 267 -4.52 12.02 -14.75
N TYR A 268 -3.30 12.47 -14.52
CA TYR A 268 -2.53 13.26 -15.50
C TYR A 268 -1.73 12.37 -16.46
N SER A 269 -1.46 11.12 -16.12
CA SER A 269 -0.63 10.21 -16.91
C SER A 269 -1.41 9.05 -17.52
N GLY A 270 -0.84 8.44 -18.54
CA GLY A 270 -1.18 7.08 -18.97
C GLY A 270 -0.42 6.04 -18.14
N ASN A 271 -0.89 4.79 -18.18
CA ASN A 271 -0.28 3.68 -17.45
C ASN A 271 1.09 3.29 -18.05
N VAL A 272 1.23 3.36 -19.38
CA VAL A 272 2.53 3.11 -20.05
C VAL A 272 3.55 4.18 -19.74
N GLU A 273 3.11 5.43 -19.56
CA GLU A 273 3.99 6.57 -19.28
C GLU A 273 4.67 6.45 -17.91
N THR A 274 3.96 5.87 -16.94
CA THR A 274 4.44 5.67 -15.56
C THR A 274 5.00 4.25 -15.35
N LEU A 275 4.97 3.40 -16.38
CA LEU A 275 5.56 2.07 -16.31
C LEU A 275 7.08 2.15 -16.44
N GLY A 276 7.81 1.92 -15.37
CA GLY A 276 9.27 1.89 -15.40
C GLY A 276 9.91 1.86 -14.03
N GLU A 277 11.18 1.51 -13.98
CA GLU A 277 11.96 1.40 -12.74
C GLU A 277 12.00 2.75 -11.99
N GLY A 278 11.26 2.87 -10.90
CA GLY A 278 11.42 3.91 -9.87
C GLY A 278 11.24 5.35 -10.37
N LYS A 279 10.39 5.60 -11.40
CA LYS A 279 10.13 6.95 -11.88
C LYS A 279 8.69 7.12 -12.34
N GLU A 280 7.85 7.38 -11.42
CA GLU A 280 6.48 7.76 -11.68
C GLU A 280 6.33 9.24 -12.03
N SER A 281 7.39 10.05 -11.87
CA SER A 281 7.36 11.47 -12.17
C SER A 281 7.25 11.73 -13.67
N LEU A 282 6.31 12.58 -14.03
CA LEU A 282 6.10 13.04 -15.41
C LEU A 282 7.30 13.85 -15.92
N SER A 283 7.42 13.97 -17.25
CA SER A 283 8.49 14.79 -17.82
C SER A 283 8.39 16.27 -17.39
N PRO A 284 9.53 17.00 -17.27
CA PRO A 284 9.51 18.42 -16.90
C PRO A 284 8.59 19.29 -17.78
N GLU A 285 8.47 18.95 -19.06
CA GLU A 285 7.61 19.65 -20.00
C GLU A 285 6.13 19.43 -19.69
N LYS A 286 5.77 18.20 -19.31
CA LYS A 286 4.40 17.86 -18.92
C LYS A 286 4.04 18.44 -17.57
N LEU A 287 4.96 18.44 -16.60
CA LEU A 287 4.80 19.12 -15.31
C LEU A 287 4.52 20.63 -15.53
N ALA A 288 5.32 21.32 -16.33
CA ALA A 288 5.10 22.71 -16.66
C ALA A 288 3.75 22.96 -17.36
N ALA A 289 3.30 22.03 -18.19
CA ALA A 289 2.00 22.13 -18.87
C ALA A 289 0.83 21.93 -17.89
N ILE A 290 1.00 21.05 -16.89
CA ILE A 290 0.03 20.86 -15.78
C ILE A 290 0.00 22.15 -14.92
N GLU A 291 1.14 22.66 -14.53
CA GLU A 291 1.27 23.89 -13.72
C GLU A 291 0.64 25.11 -14.40
N SER A 292 0.82 25.23 -15.71
CA SER A 292 0.19 26.32 -16.51
C SER A 292 -1.31 26.10 -16.77
N GLY A 293 -1.87 24.95 -16.38
CA GLY A 293 -3.26 24.59 -16.66
C GLY A 293 -3.53 24.23 -18.14
N THR A 294 -2.49 24.06 -18.95
CA THR A 294 -2.59 23.66 -20.36
C THR A 294 -2.97 22.19 -20.50
N VAL A 295 -2.55 21.35 -19.56
CA VAL A 295 -2.94 19.94 -19.43
C VAL A 295 -3.89 19.82 -18.25
N THR A 296 -5.07 19.22 -18.50
CA THR A 296 -6.06 18.88 -17.48
C THR A 296 -6.08 17.36 -17.29
N PRO A 297 -6.37 16.86 -16.08
CA PRO A 297 -6.42 15.42 -15.86
C PRO A 297 -7.61 14.78 -16.58
N ARG A 298 -7.43 13.57 -17.09
CA ARG A 298 -8.55 12.77 -17.60
C ARG A 298 -9.34 12.16 -16.44
N THR A 299 -10.63 11.93 -16.64
CA THR A 299 -11.42 11.14 -15.69
C THR A 299 -11.15 9.64 -15.91
N THR A 300 -11.02 8.92 -14.80
CA THR A 300 -10.85 7.47 -14.76
C THR A 300 -12.05 6.75 -14.10
N THR A 301 -13.05 7.51 -13.69
CA THR A 301 -14.18 7.02 -12.89
C THR A 301 -14.85 5.78 -13.49
N ASN A 302 -14.97 5.75 -14.82
CA ASN A 302 -15.63 4.68 -15.57
C ASN A 302 -14.66 3.64 -16.15
N ASP A 303 -13.34 3.79 -15.92
CA ASP A 303 -12.36 2.77 -16.31
C ASP A 303 -12.70 1.46 -15.58
N ASN A 304 -12.57 0.34 -16.28
CA ASN A 304 -12.92 -0.96 -15.70
C ASN A 304 -11.85 -1.45 -14.72
N PRO A 305 -12.19 -1.66 -13.43
CA PRO A 305 -11.22 -2.04 -12.40
C PRO A 305 -10.92 -3.54 -12.36
N SER A 306 -11.51 -4.36 -13.24
CA SER A 306 -11.39 -5.83 -13.19
C SER A 306 -9.95 -6.34 -13.31
N TRP A 307 -9.06 -5.55 -13.89
CA TRP A 307 -7.64 -5.87 -13.94
C TRP A 307 -6.97 -5.94 -12.55
N THR A 308 -7.59 -5.36 -11.52
CA THR A 308 -7.11 -5.47 -10.14
C THR A 308 -7.78 -6.62 -9.38
N TRP A 309 -9.01 -6.95 -9.70
CA TRP A 309 -9.87 -7.96 -9.09
C TRP A 309 -9.64 -8.14 -7.58
N ALA A 310 -9.24 -9.34 -7.11
CA ALA A 310 -8.96 -9.66 -5.70
C ALA A 310 -7.89 -8.74 -5.06
N ALA A 311 -7.07 -8.08 -5.88
CA ALA A 311 -5.98 -7.23 -5.44
C ALA A 311 -6.35 -5.74 -5.26
N GLY A 312 -7.49 -5.27 -5.86
CA GLY A 312 -7.72 -3.82 -5.83
C GLY A 312 -9.11 -3.32 -6.24
N GLN A 313 -10.10 -4.19 -6.54
CA GLN A 313 -11.38 -3.78 -7.13
C GLN A 313 -12.39 -3.20 -6.12
N GLY A 314 -12.06 -3.16 -4.84
CA GLY A 314 -12.96 -2.74 -3.78
C GLY A 314 -13.40 -1.28 -3.87
N ILE A 315 -14.62 -1.02 -3.41
CA ILE A 315 -15.21 0.30 -3.18
C ILE A 315 -15.55 0.39 -1.70
N SER A 316 -15.21 1.53 -1.05
CA SER A 316 -15.52 1.72 0.36
C SER A 316 -15.68 3.20 0.71
N THR A 317 -15.84 3.51 1.97
CA THR A 317 -15.91 4.85 2.55
C THR A 317 -14.84 5.01 3.63
N ALA A 318 -14.52 6.24 4.04
CA ALA A 318 -13.57 6.45 5.13
C ALA A 318 -14.06 5.83 6.45
N ASN A 319 -15.36 5.91 6.73
CA ASN A 319 -15.96 5.29 7.92
C ASN A 319 -15.84 3.77 7.92
N ASP A 320 -16.15 3.13 6.79
CA ASP A 320 -16.06 1.67 6.67
C ASP A 320 -14.61 1.18 6.69
N LEU A 321 -13.68 1.91 6.04
CA LEU A 321 -12.25 1.60 6.11
C LEU A 321 -11.70 1.73 7.55
N ALA A 322 -12.15 2.73 8.31
CA ALA A 322 -11.78 2.86 9.73
C ALA A 322 -12.30 1.69 10.57
N THR A 323 -13.54 1.25 10.32
CA THR A 323 -14.10 0.06 10.96
C THR A 323 -13.32 -1.19 10.59
N TRP A 324 -13.01 -1.35 9.30
CA TRP A 324 -12.27 -2.50 8.79
C TRP A 324 -10.86 -2.60 9.36
N VAL A 325 -10.07 -1.53 9.24
CA VAL A 325 -8.66 -1.57 9.66
C VAL A 325 -8.51 -1.78 11.16
N LYS A 326 -9.44 -1.23 11.96
CA LYS A 326 -9.51 -1.48 13.40
C LYS A 326 -9.83 -2.95 13.69
N ALA A 327 -10.80 -3.53 13.01
CA ALA A 327 -11.19 -4.93 13.20
C ALA A 327 -10.04 -5.90 12.87
N ILE A 328 -9.33 -5.70 11.75
CA ILE A 328 -8.20 -6.57 11.39
C ILE A 328 -6.98 -6.37 12.29
N GLY A 329 -6.72 -5.15 12.75
CA GLY A 329 -5.61 -4.87 13.67
C GLY A 329 -5.86 -5.38 15.09
N LYS A 330 -7.10 -5.33 15.59
CA LYS A 330 -7.51 -5.93 16.87
C LYS A 330 -7.62 -7.45 16.82
N GLY A 331 -7.88 -8.01 15.65
CA GLY A 331 -8.12 -9.44 15.48
C GLY A 331 -9.58 -9.86 15.73
N ASP A 332 -10.53 -8.94 15.59
CA ASP A 332 -11.96 -9.21 15.86
C ASP A 332 -12.56 -10.28 14.91
N LEU A 333 -11.90 -10.52 13.75
CA LEU A 333 -12.35 -11.46 12.72
C LEU A 333 -11.63 -12.82 12.75
N LEU A 334 -10.67 -13.01 13.63
CA LEU A 334 -9.86 -14.22 13.76
C LEU A 334 -9.79 -14.67 15.21
N ASP A 335 -9.62 -15.98 15.45
CA ASP A 335 -9.28 -16.45 16.79
C ASP A 335 -7.86 -16.00 17.20
N GLU A 336 -7.58 -16.03 18.50
CA GLU A 336 -6.30 -15.57 19.07
C GLU A 336 -5.08 -16.25 18.41
N LYS A 337 -5.19 -17.55 18.12
CA LYS A 337 -4.11 -18.34 17.51
C LYS A 337 -3.85 -17.86 16.08
N THR A 338 -4.90 -17.68 15.30
CA THR A 338 -4.80 -17.29 13.89
C THR A 338 -4.41 -15.82 13.75
N GLN A 339 -4.92 -14.94 14.62
CA GLN A 339 -4.48 -13.55 14.67
C GLN A 339 -2.99 -13.47 15.04
N LYS A 340 -2.55 -14.23 16.05
CA LYS A 340 -1.13 -14.28 16.39
C LYS A 340 -0.27 -14.76 15.23
N LEU A 341 -0.70 -15.81 14.52
CA LEU A 341 -0.01 -16.31 13.32
C LEU A 341 0.12 -15.21 12.26
N ARG A 342 -0.94 -14.42 12.04
CA ARG A 342 -0.93 -13.28 11.12
C ARG A 342 0.06 -12.20 11.55
N MET A 343 0.04 -11.80 12.81
CA MET A 343 0.90 -10.73 13.30
C MET A 343 2.38 -11.16 13.37
N ASP A 344 2.66 -12.42 13.74
CA ASP A 344 4.01 -12.98 13.76
C ASP A 344 4.61 -13.14 12.35
N SER A 345 3.79 -13.16 11.29
CA SER A 345 4.26 -13.26 9.91
C SER A 345 4.85 -11.95 9.38
N VAL A 346 4.63 -10.83 10.08
CA VAL A 346 5.07 -9.52 9.62
C VAL A 346 6.59 -9.41 9.71
N GLN A 347 7.23 -9.19 8.57
CA GLN A 347 8.69 -9.07 8.42
C GLN A 347 9.02 -7.84 7.55
N PRO A 348 10.19 -7.23 7.74
CA PRO A 348 10.64 -6.12 6.91
C PRO A 348 10.51 -6.42 5.41
N SER A 349 10.05 -5.45 4.64
CA SER A 349 10.04 -5.53 3.17
C SER A 349 11.46 -5.48 2.65
N ASP A 350 12.30 -4.60 3.22
CA ASP A 350 13.74 -4.56 3.01
C ASP A 350 14.49 -5.08 4.25
N PRO A 351 15.26 -6.18 4.16
CA PRO A 351 16.09 -6.65 5.27
C PRO A 351 17.23 -5.68 5.65
N GLU A 352 17.65 -4.80 4.74
CA GLU A 352 18.69 -3.81 4.99
C GLU A 352 18.13 -2.57 5.70
N ASP A 353 16.81 -2.35 5.59
CA ASP A 353 16.08 -1.34 6.36
C ASP A 353 14.95 -1.94 7.22
N PRO A 354 15.29 -2.53 8.38
CA PRO A 354 14.29 -3.14 9.26
C PRO A 354 13.39 -2.11 9.97
N SER A 355 13.68 -0.81 9.86
CA SER A 355 12.82 0.28 10.35
C SER A 355 11.74 0.68 9.35
N GLY A 356 11.91 0.32 8.10
CA GLY A 356 11.02 0.55 7.00
C GLY A 356 9.70 -0.20 7.07
N SER A 357 9.01 -0.20 5.96
CA SER A 357 7.75 -0.93 5.86
C SER A 357 7.96 -2.44 6.06
N SER A 358 6.93 -3.10 6.53
CA SER A 358 6.93 -4.54 6.72
C SER A 358 5.65 -5.13 6.16
N TYR A 359 5.68 -6.39 5.75
CA TYR A 359 4.52 -7.07 5.22
C TYR A 359 4.36 -8.48 5.81
N GLY A 360 3.13 -8.86 6.06
CA GLY A 360 2.76 -10.17 6.58
C GLY A 360 1.56 -10.75 5.84
N TYR A 361 0.84 -11.69 6.45
CA TYR A 361 -0.27 -12.39 5.80
C TYR A 361 -1.44 -11.45 5.48
N GLY A 362 -1.34 -10.79 4.31
CA GLY A 362 -2.34 -9.87 3.78
C GLY A 362 -2.50 -8.60 4.60
N ILE A 363 -1.43 -8.10 5.21
CA ILE A 363 -1.42 -6.86 5.99
C ILE A 363 -0.02 -6.23 5.95
N ALA A 364 0.05 -4.93 5.73
CA ALA A 364 1.27 -4.14 5.85
C ALA A 364 1.41 -3.58 7.27
N LYS A 365 2.65 -3.27 7.66
CA LYS A 365 2.96 -2.49 8.86
C LYS A 365 3.81 -1.29 8.45
N MET A 366 3.39 -0.11 8.83
CA MET A 366 3.98 1.19 8.51
C MET A 366 4.15 1.98 9.81
N GLY A 367 5.38 2.01 10.34
CA GLY A 367 5.61 2.52 11.69
C GLY A 367 4.77 1.76 12.73
N PRO A 368 3.96 2.44 13.58
CA PRO A 368 3.08 1.78 14.55
C PRO A 368 1.80 1.20 13.93
N MET A 369 1.48 1.56 12.68
CA MET A 369 0.21 1.26 12.03
C MET A 369 0.23 -0.08 11.30
N TYR A 370 -0.83 -0.87 11.47
CA TYR A 370 -1.15 -2.03 10.64
C TYR A 370 -2.28 -1.68 9.69
N GLY A 371 -2.15 -2.00 8.41
CA GLY A 371 -3.15 -1.64 7.41
C GLY A 371 -2.67 -1.88 6.00
N HIS A 372 -2.93 -0.94 5.10
CA HIS A 372 -2.45 -0.99 3.72
C HIS A 372 -2.55 0.37 3.04
N ILE A 373 -1.79 0.55 1.96
CA ILE A 373 -1.93 1.66 1.01
C ILE A 373 -2.70 1.13 -0.19
N GLY A 374 -3.48 1.97 -0.84
CA GLY A 374 -4.19 1.64 -2.06
C GLY A 374 -3.98 2.68 -3.14
N GLU A 375 -3.61 2.21 -4.33
CA GLU A 375 -3.49 3.05 -5.50
C GLU A 375 -4.06 2.34 -6.74
N MET A 376 -4.65 3.11 -7.60
CA MET A 376 -5.07 2.74 -8.94
C MET A 376 -5.36 4.02 -9.73
N PRO A 377 -5.37 3.99 -11.07
CA PRO A 377 -5.62 5.19 -11.85
C PRO A 377 -6.82 5.99 -11.35
N GLY A 378 -6.55 7.21 -10.89
CA GLY A 378 -7.55 8.14 -10.39
C GLY A 378 -7.85 8.09 -8.90
N TYR A 379 -7.28 7.16 -8.14
CA TYR A 379 -7.59 7.01 -6.72
C TYR A 379 -6.36 6.58 -5.93
N ASN A 380 -6.16 7.22 -4.80
CA ASN A 380 -5.17 6.81 -3.81
C ASN A 380 -5.82 6.74 -2.42
N SER A 381 -5.33 5.87 -1.55
CA SER A 381 -5.89 5.67 -0.22
C SER A 381 -4.88 5.07 0.75
N PHE A 382 -5.04 5.40 2.01
CA PHE A 382 -4.31 4.86 3.14
C PHE A 382 -5.31 4.47 4.22
N MET A 383 -5.12 3.32 4.85
CA MET A 383 -5.76 2.97 6.10
C MET A 383 -4.74 2.34 7.05
N GLY A 384 -4.70 2.81 8.29
CA GLY A 384 -3.80 2.31 9.31
C GLY A 384 -4.46 2.30 10.69
N TYR A 385 -4.12 1.28 11.49
CA TYR A 385 -4.55 1.16 12.87
C TYR A 385 -3.38 0.77 13.77
N ASP A 386 -3.17 1.56 14.84
CA ASP A 386 -2.24 1.24 15.92
C ASP A 386 -2.99 0.51 17.05
N PRO A 387 -2.78 -0.80 17.23
CA PRO A 387 -3.49 -1.57 18.26
C PRO A 387 -3.03 -1.25 19.69
N VAL A 388 -1.86 -0.61 19.85
CA VAL A 388 -1.31 -0.27 21.17
C VAL A 388 -1.98 0.98 21.73
N ASN A 389 -2.16 1.99 20.88
CA ASN A 389 -2.70 3.30 21.29
C ASN A 389 -4.15 3.52 20.83
N ASP A 390 -4.79 2.54 20.19
CA ASP A 390 -6.15 2.63 19.60
C ASP A 390 -6.32 3.82 18.65
N VAL A 391 -5.32 4.06 17.80
CA VAL A 391 -5.33 5.12 16.80
C VAL A 391 -5.69 4.56 15.43
N THR A 392 -6.62 5.21 14.76
CA THR A 392 -6.98 4.90 13.36
C THR A 392 -6.74 6.12 12.48
N ILE A 393 -6.08 5.92 11.35
CA ILE A 393 -5.92 6.95 10.31
C ILE A 393 -6.46 6.38 9.00
N VAL A 394 -7.35 7.11 8.34
CA VAL A 394 -7.81 6.84 6.98
C VAL A 394 -7.69 8.11 6.17
N VAL A 395 -7.05 8.01 5.02
CA VAL A 395 -6.96 9.09 4.04
C VAL A 395 -7.31 8.53 2.67
N TRP A 396 -8.00 9.28 1.86
CA TRP A 396 -8.10 9.00 0.44
C TRP A 396 -8.14 10.29 -0.38
N GLY A 397 -7.63 10.19 -1.61
CA GLY A 397 -7.63 11.24 -2.62
C GLY A 397 -8.09 10.70 -3.97
N ASN A 398 -8.45 11.60 -4.87
CA ASN A 398 -9.04 11.25 -6.15
C ASN A 398 -8.18 11.66 -7.37
N LEU A 399 -6.88 11.77 -7.15
CA LEU A 399 -5.89 11.98 -8.20
C LEU A 399 -4.75 10.96 -8.03
N ALA A 400 -4.57 10.08 -9.01
CA ALA A 400 -3.47 9.09 -9.01
C ALA A 400 -3.16 8.59 -10.43
N PRO A 401 -1.87 8.31 -10.75
CA PRO A 401 -0.73 8.84 -10.01
C PRO A 401 -0.69 10.36 -10.03
N THR A 402 0.01 10.96 -9.07
CA THR A 402 0.26 12.40 -9.09
C THR A 402 1.27 12.76 -10.16
N ALA A 403 1.43 14.05 -10.42
CA ALA A 403 2.43 14.53 -11.36
C ALA A 403 3.87 14.22 -10.88
N GLU A 404 4.07 14.13 -9.58
CA GLU A 404 5.33 13.86 -8.91
C GLU A 404 5.59 12.36 -8.63
N GLY A 405 4.60 11.50 -8.84
CA GLY A 405 4.71 10.04 -8.61
C GLY A 405 4.53 9.60 -7.15
N PHE A 406 4.12 10.48 -6.25
CA PHE A 406 3.92 10.13 -4.84
C PHE A 406 2.47 9.70 -4.54
N PRO A 407 2.24 8.80 -3.56
CA PRO A 407 0.91 8.43 -3.07
C PRO A 407 0.40 9.45 -2.02
N PRO A 408 -0.41 10.45 -2.39
CA PRO A 408 -0.77 11.56 -1.51
C PRO A 408 -1.39 11.12 -0.18
N ALA A 409 -2.27 10.12 -0.21
CA ALA A 409 -2.95 9.66 0.99
C ALA A 409 -1.96 9.11 2.04
N ALA A 410 -0.94 8.37 1.60
CA ALA A 410 0.09 7.85 2.49
C ALA A 410 0.98 8.97 3.03
N MET A 411 1.35 9.94 2.18
CA MET A 411 2.16 11.10 2.58
C MET A 411 1.43 11.98 3.58
N VAL A 412 0.14 12.25 3.38
CA VAL A 412 -0.69 12.97 4.36
C VAL A 412 -0.75 12.21 5.69
N ALA A 413 -1.02 10.90 5.65
CA ALA A 413 -1.05 10.07 6.86
C ALA A 413 0.28 10.12 7.62
N LYS A 414 1.42 9.99 6.91
CA LYS A 414 2.78 10.11 7.48
C LYS A 414 2.98 11.46 8.16
N SER A 415 2.59 12.55 7.51
CA SER A 415 2.77 13.91 8.03
C SER A 415 1.86 14.22 9.23
N LEU A 416 0.76 13.48 9.41
CA LEU A 416 -0.11 13.61 10.58
C LEU A 416 0.41 12.85 11.82
N VAL A 417 1.21 11.79 11.64
CA VAL A 417 1.74 10.97 12.74
C VAL A 417 2.44 11.82 13.84
N PRO A 418 3.33 12.79 13.53
CA PRO A 418 3.98 13.62 14.55
C PRO A 418 3.03 14.55 15.31
N LEU A 419 1.81 14.77 14.80
CA LEU A 419 0.77 15.57 15.46
C LEU A 419 -0.15 14.73 16.37
N ILE A 420 0.05 13.42 16.37
CA ILE A 420 -0.75 12.46 17.14
C ILE A 420 0.07 11.87 18.28
N TYR A 421 1.37 11.69 18.10
CA TYR A 421 2.27 11.05 19.06
C TYR A 421 3.30 12.03 19.63
N ALA A 422 3.52 11.99 20.96
CA ALA A 422 4.58 12.73 21.63
C ALA A 422 5.92 12.00 21.46
N GLY A 423 6.94 12.73 21.14
CA GLY A 423 8.31 12.20 21.04
C GLY A 423 8.92 12.47 19.67
N PRO A 424 10.20 12.15 19.47
CA PRO A 424 10.70 12.09 18.11
C PRO A 424 9.79 11.09 17.38
N ALA A 425 9.18 11.52 16.29
CA ALA A 425 8.65 10.57 15.34
C ALA A 425 9.80 9.57 15.16
N THR A 426 9.61 8.32 15.56
CA THR A 426 10.52 7.25 15.15
C THR A 426 10.60 7.47 13.67
N ASP A 427 11.80 7.71 13.18
CA ASP A 427 12.07 8.07 11.81
C ASP A 427 11.20 7.17 10.92
N THR A 428 10.05 7.69 10.55
CA THR A 428 9.17 7.07 9.55
C THR A 428 9.72 7.52 8.21
N GLY A 429 11.06 7.69 8.18
CA GLY A 429 11.86 8.14 7.08
C GLY A 429 11.45 7.53 5.77
N GLU A 430 11.85 7.92 4.71
CA GLU A 430 11.81 7.43 3.31
C GLU A 430 10.87 6.25 2.93
N ASP A 431 10.39 5.44 3.93
CA ASP A 431 9.85 4.08 3.79
C ASP A 431 8.38 3.97 3.37
N ILE A 432 7.60 5.04 3.42
CA ILE A 432 6.27 5.03 2.81
C ILE A 432 6.41 5.14 1.28
N ASP A 433 7.50 5.77 0.82
CA ASP A 433 7.82 5.86 -0.59
C ASP A 433 8.13 4.47 -1.15
N ASP A 434 8.92 3.64 -0.43
CA ASP A 434 9.23 2.26 -0.84
C ASP A 434 8.00 1.35 -0.88
N ALA A 435 7.03 1.52 0.03
CA ALA A 435 5.80 0.73 0.00
C ALA A 435 4.89 1.08 -1.19
N ALA A 436 5.00 2.29 -1.71
CA ALA A 436 4.28 2.72 -2.90
C ALA A 436 5.11 2.49 -4.18
N GLU A 437 6.42 2.70 -4.15
CA GLU A 437 7.32 2.36 -5.24
C GLU A 437 7.27 0.86 -5.54
N ASP A 438 7.13 0.01 -4.52
CA ASP A 438 7.00 -1.44 -4.69
C ASP A 438 5.62 -1.88 -5.22
N THR A 439 4.62 -0.99 -5.26
CA THR A 439 3.34 -1.26 -5.95
C THR A 439 3.42 -1.02 -7.45
N SER A 440 4.39 -0.25 -7.94
CA SER A 440 4.59 0.10 -9.36
C SER A 440 5.84 -0.52 -9.97
N GLY A 441 6.84 -0.88 -9.16
CA GLY A 441 8.12 -1.44 -9.58
C GLY A 441 8.17 -2.96 -9.47
N GLY A 442 8.06 -3.63 -10.59
CA GLY A 442 8.26 -5.06 -10.69
C GLY A 442 8.09 -5.53 -12.13
#